data_774007753cac0b6a88b92a1a287f583a
#
_entry.id   774007753cac0b6a88b92a1a287f583a
#
_cell.length_a   1.000
_cell.length_b   1.000
_cell.length_c   1.000
_cell.angle_alpha   90.00
_cell.angle_beta   90.00
_cell.angle_gamma   90.00
#
_symmetry.space_group_name_H-M   'P 1'
#
loop_
_entity.id
_entity.type
_entity.pdbx_description
1 polymer ?
#
loop_
_entity_poly.entity_id
_entity_poly.type
_entity_poly.pdbx_seq_one_letter_code
_entity_poly.pdbx_strand_id
1 'polypeptide(L)'
;AVVNEVFDAGSFCALYDSFGKDILSGFAMLGGVSVGVIANNSPFIGGDGARKAARIISLCDAYSMPIIFICNAQGVVSDGKSEEGGTLCNLGRLAGAAAVASVPLITVITKEAVGSAYTIMGSKSIGADVVFAWNNARIGLVDAATAVAMQGAERLRASENPVSARKDMEKEYRQNEMDVYAAAAAGCVD
;
A
#
# COMPACT_ATOMS: atom_id res chain seq x y z
N ALA A 1 -15.56 -4.29 -2.02
CA ALA A 1 -16.27 -4.12 -0.75
C ALA A 1 -15.92 -2.78 -0.12
N VAL A 2 -14.69 -2.52 0.38
CA VAL A 2 -14.31 -1.29 1.11
C VAL A 2 -14.64 -0.01 0.32
N VAL A 3 -14.31 0.06 -0.97
CA VAL A 3 -14.58 1.23 -1.82
C VAL A 3 -16.08 1.60 -1.82
N ASN A 4 -16.96 0.63 -1.90
CA ASN A 4 -18.41 0.89 -1.94
C ASN A 4 -18.99 1.31 -0.60
N GLU A 5 -18.28 1.10 0.50
CA GLU A 5 -18.71 1.46 1.86
C GLU A 5 -18.17 2.85 2.27
N VAL A 6 -17.04 3.26 1.70
CA VAL A 6 -16.37 4.53 2.06
C VAL A 6 -16.94 5.70 1.25
N PHE A 7 -17.29 5.48 -0.02
CA PHE A 7 -17.75 6.53 -0.92
C PHE A 7 -19.26 6.58 -1.04
N ASP A 8 -19.78 7.70 -1.55
CA ASP A 8 -21.20 7.92 -1.76
C ASP A 8 -21.81 6.78 -2.60
N ALA A 9 -22.96 6.28 -2.20
CA ALA A 9 -23.56 5.08 -2.79
C ALA A 9 -23.73 5.19 -4.31
N GLY A 10 -23.18 4.22 -5.02
CA GLY A 10 -23.25 4.15 -6.49
C GLY A 10 -22.43 5.19 -7.25
N SER A 11 -21.61 6.00 -6.56
CA SER A 11 -20.81 7.05 -7.19
C SER A 11 -19.51 6.54 -7.82
N PHE A 12 -19.02 5.36 -7.42
CA PHE A 12 -17.76 4.85 -7.92
C PHE A 12 -17.83 4.46 -9.40
N CYS A 13 -17.04 5.13 -10.21
CA CYS A 13 -16.84 4.87 -11.63
C CYS A 13 -15.44 4.31 -11.85
N ALA A 14 -15.36 3.00 -12.06
CA ALA A 14 -14.08 2.33 -12.30
C ALA A 14 -13.48 2.69 -13.65
N LEU A 15 -12.16 2.88 -13.68
CA LEU A 15 -11.40 3.12 -14.89
C LEU A 15 -10.36 2.03 -15.10
N TYR A 16 -10.23 1.59 -16.36
CA TYR A 16 -9.26 0.57 -16.77
C TYR A 16 -9.45 -0.80 -16.08
N ASP A 17 -10.67 -1.27 -15.87
CA ASP A 17 -10.97 -2.51 -15.15
C ASP A 17 -10.28 -3.75 -15.71
N SER A 18 -10.09 -3.81 -17.03
CA SER A 18 -9.44 -4.94 -17.69
C SER A 18 -7.91 -4.91 -17.63
N PHE A 19 -7.31 -3.79 -17.22
CA PHE A 19 -5.87 -3.59 -17.17
C PHE A 19 -5.38 -3.41 -15.74
N GLY A 20 -4.22 -3.99 -15.39
CA GLY A 20 -3.61 -3.87 -14.06
C GLY A 20 -4.59 -4.21 -12.93
N LYS A 21 -5.16 -5.41 -12.92
CA LYS A 21 -6.24 -5.84 -12.02
C LYS A 21 -5.85 -5.90 -10.55
N ASP A 22 -4.57 -5.82 -10.26
CA ASP A 22 -3.98 -5.72 -8.92
C ASP A 22 -4.26 -4.37 -8.26
N ILE A 23 -4.59 -3.33 -9.05
CA ILE A 23 -5.06 -2.03 -8.55
C ILE A 23 -6.45 -1.74 -9.12
N LEU A 24 -7.37 -1.36 -8.27
CA LEU A 24 -8.64 -0.75 -8.61
C LEU A 24 -8.45 0.76 -8.66
N SER A 25 -8.92 1.41 -9.70
CA SER A 25 -8.80 2.85 -9.85
C SER A 25 -10.00 3.45 -10.55
N GLY A 26 -10.33 4.68 -10.21
CA GLY A 26 -11.47 5.37 -10.79
C GLY A 26 -11.77 6.68 -10.09
N PHE A 27 -12.98 7.15 -10.28
CA PHE A 27 -13.50 8.33 -9.62
C PHE A 27 -14.69 7.96 -8.74
N ALA A 28 -14.87 8.69 -7.67
CA ALA A 28 -16.03 8.56 -6.77
C ALA A 28 -16.44 9.93 -6.24
N MET A 29 -17.55 9.96 -5.52
CA MET A 29 -17.91 11.11 -4.70
C MET A 29 -17.75 10.76 -3.23
N LEU A 30 -17.27 11.71 -2.46
CA LEU A 30 -17.18 11.64 -1.00
C LEU A 30 -17.84 12.89 -0.41
N GLY A 31 -19.02 12.71 0.18
CA GLY A 31 -19.81 13.85 0.69
C GLY A 31 -20.13 14.87 -0.39
N GLY A 32 -20.38 14.45 -1.62
CA GLY A 32 -20.65 15.32 -2.77
C GLY A 32 -19.43 15.93 -3.45
N VAL A 33 -18.21 15.65 -2.99
CA VAL A 33 -16.95 16.10 -3.62
C VAL A 33 -16.37 15.00 -4.50
N SER A 34 -16.02 15.33 -5.74
CA SER A 34 -15.37 14.40 -6.67
C SER A 34 -13.93 14.12 -6.24
N VAL A 35 -13.57 12.84 -6.15
CA VAL A 35 -12.25 12.38 -5.74
C VAL A 35 -11.74 11.28 -6.66
N GLY A 36 -10.42 11.22 -6.83
CA GLY A 36 -9.75 10.07 -7.42
C GLY A 36 -9.58 8.95 -6.38
N VAL A 37 -9.79 7.72 -6.80
CA VAL A 37 -9.67 6.54 -5.93
C VAL A 37 -8.62 5.60 -6.49
N ILE A 38 -7.67 5.20 -5.66
CA ILE A 38 -6.65 4.20 -5.96
C ILE A 38 -6.62 3.20 -4.82
N ALA A 39 -7.03 1.97 -5.09
CA ALA A 39 -7.08 0.91 -4.09
C ALA A 39 -6.37 -0.34 -4.62
N ASN A 40 -5.53 -0.97 -3.82
CA ASN A 40 -5.00 -2.26 -4.24
C ASN A 40 -6.07 -3.36 -4.08
N ASN A 41 -6.16 -4.20 -5.11
CA ASN A 41 -7.07 -5.34 -5.18
C ASN A 41 -6.34 -6.68 -5.05
N SER A 42 -5.02 -6.63 -4.87
CA SER A 42 -4.13 -7.75 -4.65
C SER A 42 -3.16 -7.42 -3.51
N PRO A 43 -2.68 -8.41 -2.75
CA PRO A 43 -1.64 -8.19 -1.75
C PRO A 43 -0.32 -7.69 -2.34
N PHE A 44 -0.05 -8.02 -3.61
CA PHE A 44 1.16 -7.62 -4.31
C PHE A 44 0.83 -6.72 -5.49
N ILE A 45 1.59 -5.63 -5.65
CA ILE A 45 1.41 -4.63 -6.69
C ILE A 45 2.35 -4.93 -7.85
N GLY A 46 1.81 -5.05 -9.03
CA GLY A 46 2.55 -5.27 -10.26
C GLY A 46 2.78 -4.00 -11.07
N GLY A 47 3.58 -4.12 -12.14
CA GLY A 47 3.94 -2.99 -12.99
C GLY A 47 2.75 -2.38 -13.73
N ASP A 48 1.80 -3.18 -14.18
CA ASP A 48 0.62 -2.68 -14.91
C ASP A 48 -0.33 -1.92 -13.98
N GLY A 49 -0.54 -2.41 -12.75
CA GLY A 49 -1.31 -1.70 -11.75
C GLY A 49 -0.65 -0.37 -11.37
N ALA A 50 0.65 -0.37 -11.15
CA ALA A 50 1.41 0.84 -10.85
C ALA A 50 1.32 1.87 -12.00
N ARG A 51 1.45 1.42 -13.27
CA ARG A 51 1.30 2.28 -14.44
C ARG A 51 -0.11 2.89 -14.54
N LYS A 52 -1.14 2.10 -14.24
CA LYS A 52 -2.53 2.56 -14.18
C LYS A 52 -2.73 3.62 -13.10
N ALA A 53 -2.26 3.34 -11.88
CA ALA A 53 -2.36 4.26 -10.76
C ALA A 53 -1.66 5.60 -11.05
N ALA A 54 -0.43 5.57 -11.58
CA ALA A 54 0.30 6.78 -11.97
C ALA A 54 -0.50 7.65 -12.96
N ARG A 55 -1.17 7.02 -13.94
CA ARG A 55 -2.00 7.74 -14.90
C ARG A 55 -3.21 8.41 -14.23
N ILE A 56 -3.86 7.73 -13.29
CA ILE A 56 -4.99 8.30 -12.54
C ILE A 56 -4.54 9.48 -11.67
N ILE A 57 -3.38 9.36 -11.01
CA ILE A 57 -2.82 10.49 -10.23
C ILE A 57 -2.62 11.72 -11.13
N SER A 58 -1.95 11.55 -12.27
CA SER A 58 -1.72 12.66 -13.20
C SER A 58 -3.03 13.27 -13.72
N LEU A 59 -4.06 12.45 -13.91
CA LEU A 59 -5.38 12.92 -14.34
C LEU A 59 -6.06 13.71 -13.22
N CYS A 60 -6.05 13.22 -12.00
CA CYS A 60 -6.62 13.91 -10.83
C CYS A 60 -5.90 15.25 -10.58
N ASP A 61 -4.58 15.26 -10.68
CA ASP A 61 -3.78 16.47 -10.52
C ASP A 61 -4.15 17.52 -11.57
N ALA A 62 -4.27 17.13 -12.85
CA ALA A 62 -4.67 18.03 -13.95
C ALA A 62 -6.07 18.65 -13.77
N TYR A 63 -6.97 17.96 -13.06
CA TYR A 63 -8.32 18.42 -12.77
C TYR A 63 -8.51 18.95 -11.36
N SER A 64 -7.44 19.11 -10.59
CA SER A 64 -7.47 19.57 -9.19
C SER A 64 -8.39 18.73 -8.30
N MET A 65 -8.42 17.41 -8.52
CA MET A 65 -9.22 16.47 -7.75
C MET A 65 -8.37 15.83 -6.64
N PRO A 66 -8.80 15.85 -5.38
CA PRO A 66 -8.16 15.11 -4.30
C PRO A 66 -8.07 13.61 -4.61
N ILE A 67 -7.05 12.95 -4.09
CA ILE A 67 -6.81 11.52 -4.32
C ILE A 67 -6.89 10.77 -3.00
N ILE A 68 -7.64 9.66 -3.00
CA ILE A 68 -7.76 8.77 -1.86
C ILE A 68 -7.13 7.43 -2.21
N PHE A 69 -6.09 7.08 -1.47
CA PHE A 69 -5.48 5.76 -1.50
C PHE A 69 -6.13 4.85 -0.45
N ILE A 70 -6.47 3.63 -0.83
CA ILE A 70 -6.88 2.57 0.11
C ILE A 70 -5.83 1.47 0.03
N CYS A 71 -5.07 1.31 1.10
CA CYS A 71 -3.91 0.44 1.15
C CYS A 71 -4.16 -0.82 1.98
N ASN A 72 -3.93 -1.98 1.37
CA ASN A 72 -3.78 -3.29 2.01
C ASN A 72 -2.75 -4.10 1.21
N ALA A 73 -1.48 -3.69 1.27
CA ALA A 73 -0.42 -4.22 0.41
C ALA A 73 0.70 -4.86 1.23
N GLN A 74 1.07 -6.08 0.85
CA GLN A 74 2.14 -6.85 1.48
C GLN A 74 3.49 -6.69 0.78
N GLY A 75 3.47 -6.26 -0.49
CA GLY A 75 4.69 -6.11 -1.27
C GLY A 75 4.43 -5.78 -2.73
N VAL A 76 5.48 -5.84 -3.51
CA VAL A 76 5.45 -5.71 -4.96
C VAL A 76 5.75 -7.05 -5.62
N VAL A 77 5.23 -7.26 -6.83
CA VAL A 77 5.55 -8.46 -7.61
C VAL A 77 7.03 -8.41 -8.00
N SER A 78 7.78 -9.44 -7.62
CA SER A 78 9.22 -9.56 -7.88
C SER A 78 9.51 -10.95 -8.42
N ASP A 79 9.41 -11.10 -9.74
CA ASP A 79 9.80 -12.29 -10.49
C ASP A 79 10.45 -11.89 -11.81
N GLY A 80 11.17 -12.82 -12.46
CA GLY A 80 11.93 -12.53 -13.68
C GLY A 80 11.07 -11.95 -14.80
N LYS A 81 9.84 -12.38 -14.96
CA LYS A 81 8.92 -11.86 -16.00
C LYS A 81 8.47 -10.45 -15.70
N SER A 82 8.21 -10.13 -14.43
CA SER A 82 7.82 -8.79 -14.03
C SER A 82 8.98 -7.80 -14.16
N GLU A 83 10.21 -8.24 -13.88
CA GLU A 83 11.41 -7.42 -14.07
C GLU A 83 11.64 -7.12 -15.56
N GLU A 84 11.59 -8.13 -16.42
CA GLU A 84 11.65 -7.96 -17.88
C GLU A 84 10.51 -7.07 -18.41
N GLY A 85 9.32 -7.14 -17.83
CA GLY A 85 8.17 -6.30 -18.11
C GLY A 85 8.28 -4.84 -17.62
N GLY A 86 9.40 -4.46 -16.97
CA GLY A 86 9.65 -3.10 -16.50
C GLY A 86 8.85 -2.72 -15.27
N THR A 87 8.51 -3.67 -14.42
CA THR A 87 7.75 -3.43 -13.16
C THR A 87 8.40 -2.35 -12.33
N LEU A 88 9.71 -2.40 -12.08
CA LEU A 88 10.42 -1.41 -11.28
C LEU A 88 10.29 0.01 -11.85
N CYS A 89 10.38 0.15 -13.19
CA CYS A 89 10.19 1.43 -13.86
C CYS A 89 8.77 1.99 -13.63
N ASN A 90 7.75 1.14 -13.69
CA ASN A 90 6.36 1.53 -13.49
C ASN A 90 6.06 1.85 -12.00
N LEU A 91 6.67 1.14 -11.06
CA LEU A 91 6.63 1.49 -9.63
C LEU A 91 7.26 2.86 -9.38
N GLY A 92 8.42 3.14 -10.00
CA GLY A 92 9.05 4.46 -9.96
C GLY A 92 8.18 5.58 -10.56
N ARG A 93 7.44 5.29 -11.63
CA ARG A 93 6.47 6.25 -12.21
C ARG A 93 5.32 6.54 -11.25
N LEU A 94 4.80 5.52 -10.56
CA LEU A 94 3.77 5.71 -9.55
C LEU A 94 4.27 6.58 -8.40
N ALA A 95 5.45 6.25 -7.87
CA ALA A 95 6.11 7.03 -6.83
C ALA A 95 6.32 8.49 -7.26
N GLY A 96 6.87 8.71 -8.45
CA GLY A 96 7.09 10.04 -9.00
C GLY A 96 5.81 10.83 -9.23
N ALA A 97 4.75 10.19 -9.73
CA ALA A 97 3.46 10.85 -9.91
C ALA A 97 2.85 11.30 -8.57
N ALA A 98 2.94 10.47 -7.53
CA ALA A 98 2.46 10.84 -6.20
C ALA A 98 3.29 11.98 -5.59
N ALA A 99 4.63 11.91 -5.71
CA ALA A 99 5.53 12.91 -5.12
C ALA A 99 5.40 14.32 -5.74
N VAL A 100 4.97 14.42 -7.00
CA VAL A 100 4.82 15.72 -7.69
C VAL A 100 3.37 16.22 -7.75
N ALA A 101 2.41 15.40 -7.33
CA ALA A 101 1.01 15.80 -7.32
C ALA A 101 0.80 17.01 -6.40
N SER A 102 0.05 17.99 -6.88
CA SER A 102 -0.26 19.23 -6.16
C SER A 102 -1.61 19.20 -5.45
N VAL A 103 -2.37 18.12 -5.67
CA VAL A 103 -3.68 17.89 -5.07
C VAL A 103 -3.54 17.14 -3.73
N PRO A 104 -4.49 17.30 -2.80
CA PRO A 104 -4.47 16.55 -1.55
C PRO A 104 -4.40 15.04 -1.76
N LEU A 105 -3.45 14.40 -1.09
CA LEU A 105 -3.27 12.95 -1.06
C LEU A 105 -3.64 12.42 0.31
N ILE A 106 -4.70 11.62 0.38
CA ILE A 106 -5.20 11.03 1.62
C ILE A 106 -5.07 9.50 1.51
N THR A 107 -4.50 8.88 2.52
CA THR A 107 -4.32 7.42 2.55
C THR A 107 -5.06 6.79 3.70
N VAL A 108 -5.74 5.68 3.43
CA VAL A 108 -6.40 4.84 4.43
C VAL A 108 -5.80 3.44 4.39
N ILE A 109 -5.10 3.06 5.44
CA ILE A 109 -4.53 1.72 5.61
C ILE A 109 -5.56 0.83 6.29
N THR A 110 -6.05 -0.19 5.58
CA THR A 110 -7.14 -1.03 6.08
C THR A 110 -6.66 -2.30 6.77
N LYS A 111 -5.47 -2.81 6.41
CA LYS A 111 -4.93 -4.03 7.04
C LYS A 111 -3.41 -4.05 7.04
N GLU A 112 -2.77 -4.29 5.90
CA GLU A 112 -1.33 -4.42 5.80
C GLU A 112 -0.74 -3.33 4.91
N ALA A 113 0.37 -2.78 5.33
CA ALA A 113 1.12 -1.76 4.61
C ALA A 113 2.61 -2.04 4.80
N VAL A 114 3.21 -2.78 3.84
CA VAL A 114 4.54 -3.35 4.01
C VAL A 114 5.47 -2.92 2.88
N GLY A 115 6.64 -2.48 3.27
CA GLY A 115 7.78 -2.23 2.38
C GLY A 115 7.50 -1.21 1.29
N SER A 116 8.09 -1.45 0.12
CA SER A 116 7.96 -0.56 -1.04
C SER A 116 6.52 -0.41 -1.54
N ALA A 117 5.68 -1.44 -1.37
CA ALA A 117 4.27 -1.35 -1.74
C ALA A 117 3.52 -0.29 -0.91
N TYR A 118 3.75 -0.25 0.40
CA TYR A 118 3.22 0.81 1.25
C TYR A 118 3.74 2.18 0.80
N THR A 119 5.05 2.30 0.56
CA THR A 119 5.64 3.58 0.17
C THR A 119 4.95 4.16 -1.07
N ILE A 120 4.77 3.38 -2.13
CA ILE A 120 4.17 3.84 -3.39
C ILE A 120 2.65 4.01 -3.36
N MET A 121 1.97 3.45 -2.35
CA MET A 121 0.52 3.56 -2.14
C MET A 121 0.14 4.76 -1.24
N GLY A 122 0.88 5.86 -1.38
CA GLY A 122 0.56 7.11 -0.69
C GLY A 122 0.98 7.14 0.77
N SER A 123 2.21 6.73 1.08
CA SER A 123 2.78 6.95 2.41
C SER A 123 3.12 8.41 2.65
N LYS A 124 3.29 8.83 3.89
CA LYS A 124 3.81 10.17 4.24
C LYS A 124 5.18 10.45 3.64
N SER A 125 6.02 9.44 3.53
CA SER A 125 7.36 9.57 2.94
C SER A 125 7.34 9.93 1.44
N ILE A 126 6.23 9.69 0.73
CA ILE A 126 6.08 10.05 -0.68
C ILE A 126 5.23 11.29 -0.91
N GLY A 127 4.72 11.91 0.15
CA GLY A 127 4.00 13.18 0.10
C GLY A 127 2.51 13.10 0.43
N ALA A 128 2.02 12.02 1.04
CA ALA A 128 0.65 12.01 1.53
C ALA A 128 0.44 13.07 2.63
N ASP A 129 -0.60 13.88 2.49
CA ASP A 129 -0.94 14.93 3.44
C ASP A 129 -1.48 14.35 4.75
N VAL A 130 -2.34 13.33 4.62
CA VAL A 130 -2.95 12.65 5.76
C VAL A 130 -2.94 11.14 5.53
N VAL A 131 -2.57 10.39 6.56
CA VAL A 131 -2.57 8.92 6.55
C VAL A 131 -3.36 8.40 7.73
N PHE A 132 -4.49 7.78 7.46
CA PHE A 132 -5.29 7.08 8.47
C PHE A 132 -4.99 5.59 8.44
N ALA A 133 -5.07 4.93 9.57
CA ALA A 133 -4.95 3.49 9.67
C ALA A 133 -6.02 2.90 10.60
N TRP A 134 -6.54 1.74 10.26
CA TRP A 134 -7.38 0.99 11.19
C TRP A 134 -6.54 0.49 12.37
N ASN A 135 -7.16 0.37 13.54
CA ASN A 135 -6.49 -0.02 14.79
C ASN A 135 -5.80 -1.40 14.74
N ASN A 136 -6.22 -2.25 13.83
CA ASN A 136 -5.63 -3.58 13.59
C ASN A 136 -4.69 -3.61 12.38
N ALA A 137 -4.36 -2.45 11.82
CA ALA A 137 -3.42 -2.37 10.69
C ALA A 137 -2.01 -2.78 11.12
N ARG A 138 -1.25 -3.31 10.16
CA ARG A 138 0.15 -3.71 10.32
C ARG A 138 0.99 -2.93 9.34
N ILE A 139 1.91 -2.15 9.88
CA ILE A 139 2.76 -1.26 9.09
C ILE A 139 4.21 -1.61 9.36
N GLY A 140 4.98 -1.90 8.33
CA GLY A 140 6.37 -2.32 8.51
C GLY A 140 7.23 -2.18 7.26
N LEU A 141 8.54 -2.16 7.46
CA LEU A 141 9.52 -2.10 6.36
C LEU A 141 9.60 -3.41 5.58
N VAL A 142 9.45 -4.53 6.29
CA VAL A 142 9.45 -5.88 5.73
C VAL A 142 8.38 -6.72 6.40
N ASP A 143 7.92 -7.77 5.73
CA ASP A 143 7.03 -8.75 6.35
C ASP A 143 7.74 -9.57 7.44
N ALA A 144 6.96 -10.13 8.38
CA ALA A 144 7.52 -10.83 9.52
C ALA A 144 8.33 -12.07 9.15
N ALA A 145 7.97 -12.78 8.08
CA ALA A 145 8.70 -13.97 7.64
C ALA A 145 10.09 -13.60 7.10
N THR A 146 10.17 -12.51 6.34
CA THR A 146 11.43 -11.96 5.84
C THR A 146 12.30 -11.42 6.99
N ALA A 147 11.70 -10.67 7.93
CA ALA A 147 12.43 -10.15 9.08
C ALA A 147 13.07 -11.27 9.92
N VAL A 148 12.30 -12.32 10.20
CA VAL A 148 12.81 -13.50 10.93
C VAL A 148 13.87 -14.24 10.12
N ALA A 149 13.74 -14.34 8.81
CA ALA A 149 14.78 -14.96 7.98
C ALA A 149 16.10 -14.17 8.00
N MET A 150 16.03 -12.85 8.06
CA MET A 150 17.21 -11.97 8.09
C MET A 150 17.87 -11.91 9.48
N GLN A 151 17.10 -11.83 10.54
CA GLN A 151 17.60 -11.54 11.89
C GLN A 151 17.53 -12.74 12.85
N GLY A 152 16.70 -13.75 12.54
CA GLY A 152 16.39 -14.86 13.45
C GLY A 152 17.30 -16.06 13.35
N ALA A 153 18.32 -16.06 12.46
CA ALA A 153 19.11 -17.25 12.15
C ALA A 153 19.79 -17.89 13.38
N GLU A 154 20.31 -17.10 14.31
CA GLU A 154 20.97 -17.58 15.51
C GLU A 154 19.96 -18.19 16.50
N ARG A 155 18.85 -17.51 16.76
CA ARG A 155 17.77 -18.01 17.64
C ARG A 155 17.16 -19.30 17.10
N LEU A 156 16.99 -19.41 15.78
CA LEU A 156 16.48 -20.60 15.12
C LEU A 156 17.42 -21.79 15.24
N ARG A 157 18.75 -21.56 15.12
CA ARG A 157 19.78 -22.61 15.29
C ARG A 157 19.86 -23.10 16.74
N ALA A 158 19.62 -22.22 17.71
CA ALA A 158 19.68 -22.57 19.13
C ALA A 158 18.40 -23.24 19.65
N SER A 159 17.32 -23.27 18.87
CA SER A 159 16.03 -23.82 19.32
C SER A 159 15.94 -25.33 19.09
N GLU A 160 15.32 -26.06 20.01
CA GLU A 160 15.01 -27.48 19.86
C GLU A 160 13.99 -27.75 18.76
N ASN A 161 13.07 -26.78 18.51
CA ASN A 161 12.06 -26.86 17.46
C ASN A 161 12.07 -25.57 16.60
N PRO A 162 12.85 -25.54 15.51
CA PRO A 162 12.97 -24.37 14.66
C PRO A 162 11.65 -23.89 14.02
N VAL A 163 10.70 -24.80 13.75
CA VAL A 163 9.40 -24.47 13.13
C VAL A 163 8.51 -23.71 14.10
N SER A 164 8.45 -24.15 15.36
CA SER A 164 7.70 -23.43 16.40
C SER A 164 8.36 -22.09 16.71
N ALA A 165 9.66 -22.09 16.94
CA ALA A 165 10.42 -20.89 17.22
C ALA A 165 10.26 -19.82 16.13
N ARG A 166 10.24 -20.21 14.85
CA ARG A 166 9.99 -19.30 13.73
C ARG A 166 8.61 -18.64 13.83
N LYS A 167 7.56 -19.41 14.10
CA LYS A 167 6.18 -18.89 14.25
C LYS A 167 6.07 -17.91 15.42
N ASP A 168 6.72 -18.24 16.53
CA ASP A 168 6.71 -17.39 17.72
C ASP A 168 7.45 -16.07 17.45
N MET A 169 8.60 -16.11 16.79
CA MET A 169 9.33 -14.93 16.37
C MET A 169 8.58 -14.07 15.34
N GLU A 170 7.90 -14.68 14.37
CA GLU A 170 7.05 -13.95 13.43
C GLU A 170 5.88 -13.26 14.14
N LYS A 171 5.30 -13.91 15.15
CA LYS A 171 4.23 -13.34 15.97
C LYS A 171 4.75 -12.17 16.81
N GLU A 172 5.90 -12.36 17.46
CA GLU A 172 6.59 -11.31 18.24
C GLU A 172 6.89 -10.09 17.38
N TYR A 173 7.46 -10.30 16.18
CA TYR A 173 7.75 -9.23 15.24
C TYR A 173 6.49 -8.45 14.81
N ARG A 174 5.41 -9.17 14.50
CA ARG A 174 4.14 -8.53 14.13
C ARG A 174 3.53 -7.69 15.25
N GLN A 175 3.73 -8.09 16.49
CA GLN A 175 3.20 -7.39 17.66
C GLN A 175 4.02 -6.16 18.06
N ASN A 176 5.35 -6.24 17.92
CA ASN A 176 6.25 -5.22 18.43
C ASN A 176 6.66 -4.21 17.34
N GLU A 177 6.98 -4.72 16.12
CA GLU A 177 7.61 -3.92 15.07
C GLU A 177 6.62 -3.48 13.97
N MET A 178 5.46 -4.15 13.87
CA MET A 178 4.44 -3.81 12.87
C MET A 178 3.18 -3.21 13.51
N ASP A 179 3.29 -2.73 14.73
CA ASP A 179 2.16 -2.12 15.43
C ASP A 179 1.80 -0.75 14.86
N VAL A 180 0.51 -0.49 14.68
CA VAL A 180 0.01 0.78 14.15
C VAL A 180 0.32 1.97 15.08
N TYR A 181 0.31 1.75 16.39
CA TYR A 181 0.62 2.80 17.35
C TYR A 181 2.10 3.17 17.36
N ALA A 182 2.98 2.19 17.14
CA ALA A 182 4.40 2.46 16.93
C ALA A 182 4.63 3.27 15.65
N ALA A 183 3.91 2.95 14.56
CA ALA A 183 3.96 3.72 13.32
C ALA A 183 3.41 5.15 13.48
N ALA A 184 2.36 5.34 14.29
CA ALA A 184 1.84 6.66 14.62
C ALA A 184 2.84 7.47 15.45
N ALA A 185 3.46 6.85 16.46
CA ALA A 185 4.51 7.50 17.26
C ALA A 185 5.73 7.90 16.41
N ALA A 186 6.01 7.17 15.33
CA ALA A 186 7.04 7.52 14.34
C ALA A 186 6.59 8.55 13.29
N GLY A 187 5.35 9.06 13.37
CA GLY A 187 4.81 10.06 12.44
C GLY A 187 4.42 9.49 11.07
N CYS A 188 4.28 8.17 10.93
CA CYS A 188 3.86 7.53 9.67
C CYS A 188 2.34 7.53 9.48
N VAL A 189 1.57 7.72 10.56
CA VAL A 189 0.10 7.73 10.61
C VAL A 189 -0.35 8.88 11.51
N ASP A 190 -1.49 9.49 11.19
CA ASP A 190 -2.10 10.60 11.93
C ASP A 190 -3.10 10.15 12.98
#